data_360fab2c1ee0bea000f8f6466d25ad90
#
_entry.id   360fab2c1ee0bea000f8f6466d25ad90
#
_cell.length_a   1.000
_cell.length_b   1.000
_cell.length_c   1.000
_cell.angle_alpha   90.00
_cell.angle_beta   90.00
_cell.angle_gamma   90.00
#
_symmetry.space_group_name_H-M   'P 1'
#
loop_
_entity.id
_entity.type
_entity.pdbx_description
1 polymer ?
#
loop_
_entity_poly.entity_id
_entity_poly.type
_entity_poly.pdbx_seq_one_letter_code
_entity_poly.pdbx_strand_id
1 'polypeptide(L)'
;MGKRGKRYRQVAEKVDRDKLYQPSEATSLVKDLATAKFDETIEAHFRLGIDPRKSDQNVRGTVALPHGTGKTVRVLAITQGDGATAAEAAGADFVGGQEVIDRILGGWMDFDAVVATPDMMAAIGSKLGRVLGPRGLLPNPKAGTVGPDIGGIVRALKAGQIEFRSDKTGVVHAPIGKASFGQEQLEENLAALRSAVEAAKPDTAKGTYLRTLFLTSTMGPSVRVALGGPVTEA
;
A
#
# COMPACT_ATOMS: atom_id res chain seq x y z
N MET A 1 24.35 18.33 -0.37
CA MET A 1 23.13 17.89 -1.04
C MET A 1 23.21 18.21 -2.53
N GLY A 2 22.96 17.22 -3.42
CA GLY A 2 22.95 17.45 -4.86
C GLY A 2 21.83 18.44 -5.26
N LYS A 3 22.08 19.26 -6.30
CA LYS A 3 21.08 20.19 -6.82
C LYS A 3 19.93 19.40 -7.46
N ARG A 4 18.68 19.65 -7.05
CA ARG A 4 17.47 19.07 -7.65
C ARG A 4 17.36 19.48 -9.12
N GLY A 5 16.84 18.57 -9.98
CA GLY A 5 16.67 18.81 -11.41
C GLY A 5 15.78 20.01 -11.73
N LYS A 6 15.91 20.59 -12.92
CA LYS A 6 15.13 21.77 -13.37
C LYS A 6 13.63 21.55 -13.26
N ARG A 7 13.13 20.41 -13.76
CA ARG A 7 11.70 20.04 -13.69
C ARG A 7 11.16 20.06 -12.26
N TYR A 8 11.85 19.37 -11.31
CA TYR A 8 11.42 19.35 -9.92
C TYR A 8 11.37 20.74 -9.29
N ARG A 9 12.33 21.63 -9.60
CA ARG A 9 12.32 23.01 -9.08
C ARG A 9 11.12 23.79 -9.55
N GLN A 10 10.79 23.70 -10.85
CA GLN A 10 9.63 24.36 -11.43
C GLN A 10 8.30 23.93 -10.79
N VAL A 11 8.12 22.62 -10.54
CA VAL A 11 6.87 22.15 -9.90
C VAL A 11 6.88 22.41 -8.39
N ALA A 12 8.03 22.42 -7.73
CA ALA A 12 8.13 22.71 -6.30
C ALA A 12 7.82 24.15 -5.93
N GLU A 13 8.03 25.10 -6.86
CA GLU A 13 7.66 26.52 -6.69
C GLU A 13 6.15 26.74 -6.62
N LYS A 14 5.34 25.81 -7.15
CA LYS A 14 3.87 25.86 -7.11
C LYS A 14 3.29 25.41 -5.76
N VAL A 15 4.10 24.81 -4.89
CA VAL A 15 3.65 24.29 -3.59
C VAL A 15 4.10 25.22 -2.49
N ASP A 16 3.15 25.79 -1.79
CA ASP A 16 3.40 26.47 -0.52
C ASP A 16 3.54 25.42 0.58
N ARG A 17 4.71 25.35 1.22
CA ARG A 17 5.04 24.35 2.23
C ARG A 17 4.42 24.62 3.59
N ASP A 18 4.06 25.85 3.85
CA ASP A 18 3.48 26.27 5.13
C ASP A 18 1.95 26.16 5.11
N LYS A 19 1.36 26.10 3.90
CA LYS A 19 -0.08 25.96 3.71
C LYS A 19 -0.54 24.51 3.99
N LEU A 20 -1.66 24.39 4.71
CA LEU A 20 -2.46 23.17 4.83
C LEU A 20 -3.53 23.18 3.73
N TYR A 21 -3.41 22.28 2.77
CA TYR A 21 -4.36 22.15 1.66
C TYR A 21 -5.55 21.28 2.07
N GLN A 22 -6.75 21.63 1.64
CA GLN A 22 -7.90 20.73 1.79
C GLN A 22 -7.68 19.47 0.93
N PRO A 23 -8.27 18.30 1.27
CA PRO A 23 -8.08 17.06 0.52
C PRO A 23 -8.33 17.21 -0.98
N SER A 24 -9.42 17.89 -1.39
CA SER A 24 -9.76 18.13 -2.80
C SER A 24 -8.75 19.05 -3.51
N GLU A 25 -8.30 20.09 -2.84
CA GLU A 25 -7.26 20.98 -3.37
C GLU A 25 -5.91 20.27 -3.49
N ALA A 26 -5.56 19.46 -2.50
CA ALA A 26 -4.33 18.69 -2.49
C ALA A 26 -4.28 17.62 -3.59
N THR A 27 -5.37 16.88 -3.81
CA THR A 27 -5.47 15.87 -4.88
C THR A 27 -5.38 16.50 -6.26
N SER A 28 -6.06 17.62 -6.49
CA SER A 28 -5.96 18.37 -7.74
C SER A 28 -4.53 18.87 -7.96
N LEU A 29 -3.93 19.50 -6.96
CA LEU A 29 -2.57 20.04 -7.05
C LEU A 29 -1.53 18.93 -7.32
N VAL A 30 -1.58 17.79 -6.61
CA VAL A 30 -0.64 16.68 -6.83
C VAL A 30 -0.75 16.11 -8.25
N LYS A 31 -1.96 16.05 -8.84
CA LYS A 31 -2.14 15.67 -10.25
C LYS A 31 -1.45 16.65 -11.20
N ASP A 32 -1.61 17.94 -10.98
CA ASP A 32 -0.99 19.00 -11.81
C ASP A 32 0.55 19.02 -11.69
N LEU A 33 1.07 18.52 -10.56
CA LEU A 33 2.50 18.40 -10.32
C LEU A 33 3.11 17.11 -10.91
N ALA A 34 2.29 16.15 -11.32
CA ALA A 34 2.72 14.92 -11.94
C ALA A 34 3.09 15.15 -13.42
N THR A 35 4.31 15.60 -13.66
CA THR A 35 4.82 16.03 -14.97
C THR A 35 5.80 15.05 -15.61
N ALA A 36 5.94 13.83 -15.10
CA ALA A 36 6.80 12.82 -15.70
C ALA A 36 6.20 12.28 -17.03
N LYS A 37 7.03 11.62 -17.83
CA LYS A 37 6.61 11.02 -19.12
C LYS A 37 5.90 9.67 -18.96
N PHE A 38 5.56 9.28 -17.74
CA PHE A 38 4.84 8.05 -17.41
C PHE A 38 3.70 8.38 -16.45
N ASP A 39 2.74 7.48 -16.33
CA ASP A 39 1.63 7.64 -15.39
C ASP A 39 2.12 7.46 -13.95
N GLU A 40 2.35 8.59 -13.27
CA GLU A 40 2.89 8.64 -11.91
C GLU A 40 1.90 8.02 -10.91
N THR A 41 2.42 7.32 -9.92
CA THR A 41 1.61 6.87 -8.78
C THR A 41 1.46 8.01 -7.79
N ILE A 42 0.24 8.22 -7.29
CA ILE A 42 -0.03 9.13 -6.18
C ILE A 42 -0.06 8.33 -4.90
N GLU A 43 0.72 8.77 -3.92
CA GLU A 43 0.89 8.12 -2.63
C GLU A 43 0.48 9.04 -1.49
N ALA A 44 -0.10 8.45 -0.45
CA ALA A 44 -0.40 9.11 0.81
C ALA A 44 0.57 8.67 1.90
N HIS A 45 1.08 9.63 2.67
CA HIS A 45 2.04 9.41 3.74
C HIS A 45 1.47 9.95 5.06
N PHE A 46 1.13 9.03 5.97
CA PHE A 46 0.56 9.35 7.28
C PHE A 46 1.64 9.24 8.34
N ARG A 47 1.99 10.35 8.96
CA ARG A 47 2.83 10.31 10.15
C ARG A 47 1.96 10.06 11.38
N LEU A 48 2.25 8.96 12.06
CA LEU A 48 1.50 8.51 13.22
C LEU A 48 2.16 8.92 14.53
N GLY A 49 1.36 9.09 15.58
CA GLY A 49 1.81 9.34 16.93
C GLY A 49 2.08 8.05 17.70
N ILE A 50 2.92 7.19 17.16
CA ILE A 50 3.30 5.88 17.73
C ILE A 50 4.80 5.83 18.00
N ASP A 51 5.22 4.90 18.86
CA ASP A 51 6.62 4.54 19.06
C ASP A 51 6.93 3.23 18.34
N PRO A 52 7.57 3.28 17.14
CA PRO A 52 7.83 2.09 16.34
C PRO A 52 8.81 1.08 16.96
N ARG A 53 9.49 1.47 18.05
CA ARG A 53 10.39 0.59 18.81
C ARG A 53 9.61 -0.44 19.63
N LYS A 54 8.34 -0.12 19.93
CA LYS A 54 7.44 -0.99 20.68
C LYS A 54 6.66 -1.86 19.72
N SER A 55 6.76 -3.16 19.86
CA SER A 55 6.10 -4.14 18.97
C SER A 55 4.57 -4.06 19.00
N ASP A 56 3.99 -3.62 20.12
CA ASP A 56 2.57 -3.41 20.36
C ASP A 56 2.02 -2.14 19.70
N GLN A 57 2.90 -1.21 19.30
CA GLN A 57 2.52 0.02 18.58
C GLN A 57 2.76 -0.05 17.07
N ASN A 58 3.19 -1.19 16.54
CA ASN A 58 3.33 -1.36 15.10
C ASN A 58 1.95 -1.43 14.43
N VAL A 59 1.70 -0.47 13.55
CA VAL A 59 0.47 -0.39 12.75
C VAL A 59 0.64 -1.19 11.48
N ARG A 60 -0.29 -2.11 11.24
CA ARG A 60 -0.37 -2.90 10.01
C ARG A 60 -1.82 -3.24 9.75
N GLY A 61 -2.24 -3.12 8.50
CA GLY A 61 -3.60 -3.44 8.11
C GLY A 61 -3.72 -3.60 6.61
N THR A 62 -4.94 -3.87 6.18
CA THR A 62 -5.33 -3.93 4.78
C THR A 62 -6.50 -2.99 4.54
N VAL A 63 -6.60 -2.48 3.33
CA VAL A 63 -7.73 -1.66 2.89
C VAL A 63 -8.07 -2.02 1.45
N ALA A 64 -9.35 -2.21 1.18
CA ALA A 64 -9.86 -2.29 -0.19
C ALA A 64 -10.11 -0.86 -0.67
N LEU A 65 -9.39 -0.43 -1.69
CA LEU A 65 -9.60 0.87 -2.32
C LEU A 65 -10.80 0.78 -3.27
N PRO A 66 -11.81 1.66 -3.16
CA PRO A 66 -13.00 1.62 -4.02
C PRO A 66 -12.69 1.59 -5.52
N HIS A 67 -11.67 2.33 -5.95
CA HIS A 67 -11.26 2.43 -7.35
C HIS A 67 -9.94 1.67 -7.64
N GLY A 68 -9.47 0.85 -6.71
CA GLY A 68 -8.19 0.15 -6.84
C GLY A 68 -6.99 1.10 -6.89
N THR A 69 -5.85 0.56 -7.29
CA THR A 69 -4.58 1.32 -7.40
C THR A 69 -4.24 1.74 -8.83
N GLY A 70 -5.00 1.29 -9.85
CA GLY A 70 -4.66 1.45 -11.27
C GLY A 70 -3.48 0.61 -11.74
N LYS A 71 -3.01 -0.34 -10.91
CA LYS A 71 -1.99 -1.32 -11.29
C LYS A 71 -2.63 -2.69 -11.43
N THR A 72 -2.40 -3.36 -12.56
CA THR A 72 -2.76 -4.78 -12.70
C THR A 72 -1.82 -5.62 -11.85
N VAL A 73 -2.36 -6.25 -10.81
CA VAL A 73 -1.59 -7.08 -9.87
C VAL A 73 -1.57 -8.51 -10.38
N ARG A 74 -0.38 -9.08 -10.61
CA ARG A 74 -0.21 -10.49 -10.94
C ARG A 74 -0.16 -11.28 -9.64
N VAL A 75 -1.18 -12.10 -9.41
CA VAL A 75 -1.37 -12.86 -8.17
C VAL A 75 -0.91 -14.29 -8.36
N LEU A 76 0.01 -14.73 -7.52
CA LEU A 76 0.43 -16.11 -7.39
C LEU A 76 -0.29 -16.75 -6.20
N ALA A 77 -1.01 -17.84 -6.42
CA ALA A 77 -1.63 -18.65 -5.39
C ALA A 77 -0.82 -19.94 -5.13
N ILE A 78 -0.31 -20.09 -3.92
CA ILE A 78 0.41 -21.30 -3.48
C ILE A 78 -0.55 -22.14 -2.64
N THR A 79 -1.15 -23.13 -3.28
CA THR A 79 -2.20 -23.96 -2.69
C THR A 79 -2.27 -25.31 -3.39
N GLN A 80 -3.02 -26.26 -2.83
CA GLN A 80 -3.23 -27.60 -3.39
C GLN A 80 -4.72 -27.98 -3.35
N GLY A 81 -5.09 -28.95 -4.17
CA GLY A 81 -6.45 -29.48 -4.21
C GLY A 81 -7.51 -28.46 -4.59
N ASP A 82 -8.61 -28.42 -3.86
CA ASP A 82 -9.76 -27.54 -4.12
C ASP A 82 -9.40 -26.05 -4.10
N GLY A 83 -8.39 -25.67 -3.30
CA GLY A 83 -7.88 -24.32 -3.25
C GLY A 83 -7.30 -23.84 -4.59
N ALA A 84 -6.67 -24.75 -5.36
CA ALA A 84 -6.12 -24.41 -6.67
C ALA A 84 -7.24 -24.07 -7.67
N THR A 85 -8.28 -24.90 -7.73
CA THR A 85 -9.45 -24.66 -8.57
C THR A 85 -10.17 -23.35 -8.19
N ALA A 86 -10.29 -23.07 -6.89
CA ALA A 86 -10.89 -21.82 -6.41
C ALA A 86 -10.04 -20.58 -6.76
N ALA A 87 -8.71 -20.68 -6.71
CA ALA A 87 -7.79 -19.61 -7.10
C ALA A 87 -7.86 -19.32 -8.60
N GLU A 88 -7.88 -20.36 -9.45
CA GLU A 88 -8.02 -20.22 -10.90
C GLU A 88 -9.36 -19.56 -11.26
N ALA A 89 -10.47 -20.05 -10.67
CA ALA A 89 -11.79 -19.49 -10.87
C ALA A 89 -11.89 -18.02 -10.41
N ALA A 90 -11.10 -17.61 -9.43
CA ALA A 90 -10.99 -16.23 -8.95
C ALA A 90 -10.08 -15.33 -9.81
N GLY A 91 -9.39 -15.90 -10.81
CA GLY A 91 -8.53 -15.17 -11.73
C GLY A 91 -7.09 -15.01 -11.25
N ALA A 92 -6.55 -15.91 -10.43
CA ALA A 92 -5.12 -15.92 -10.13
C ALA A 92 -4.31 -16.14 -11.42
N ASP A 93 -3.21 -15.40 -11.57
CA ASP A 93 -2.37 -15.49 -12.78
C ASP A 93 -1.50 -16.75 -12.77
N PHE A 94 -1.12 -17.17 -11.59
CA PHE A 94 -0.32 -18.38 -11.38
C PHE A 94 -0.88 -19.14 -10.17
N VAL A 95 -1.03 -20.45 -10.34
CA VAL A 95 -1.51 -21.35 -9.29
C VAL A 95 -0.62 -22.57 -9.24
N GLY A 96 -0.27 -23.03 -8.05
CA GLY A 96 0.49 -24.27 -7.90
C GLY A 96 0.89 -24.55 -6.46
N GLY A 97 1.50 -25.70 -6.25
CA GLY A 97 1.96 -26.20 -4.97
C GLY A 97 3.47 -26.14 -4.82
N GLN A 98 4.08 -27.29 -4.58
CA GLN A 98 5.52 -27.43 -4.35
C GLN A 98 6.34 -27.06 -5.59
N GLU A 99 5.86 -27.35 -6.78
CA GLU A 99 6.53 -27.04 -8.06
C GLU A 99 6.77 -25.55 -8.24
N VAL A 100 5.82 -24.71 -7.78
CA VAL A 100 5.97 -23.26 -7.83
C VAL A 100 7.01 -22.76 -6.82
N ILE A 101 7.06 -23.38 -5.64
CA ILE A 101 8.10 -23.10 -4.64
C ILE A 101 9.48 -23.35 -5.22
N ASP A 102 9.67 -24.48 -5.88
CA ASP A 102 10.95 -24.86 -6.49
C ASP A 102 11.31 -23.95 -7.67
N ARG A 103 10.31 -23.49 -8.45
CA ARG A 103 10.46 -22.49 -9.51
C ARG A 103 10.92 -21.13 -8.99
N ILE A 104 10.37 -20.67 -7.86
CA ILE A 104 10.80 -19.42 -7.20
C ILE A 104 12.24 -19.53 -6.68
N LEU A 105 12.62 -20.69 -6.12
CA LEU A 105 14.01 -20.95 -5.72
C LEU A 105 14.97 -20.92 -6.91
N GLY A 106 14.51 -21.30 -8.11
CA GLY A 106 15.22 -21.17 -9.37
C GLY A 106 15.32 -19.72 -9.90
N GLY A 107 14.74 -18.72 -9.18
CA GLY A 107 14.85 -17.29 -9.51
C GLY A 107 13.65 -16.70 -10.25
N TRP A 108 12.58 -17.47 -10.47
CA TRP A 108 11.37 -16.93 -11.09
C TRP A 108 10.59 -16.03 -10.13
N MET A 109 10.26 -14.82 -10.56
CA MET A 109 9.63 -13.78 -9.72
C MET A 109 8.63 -12.91 -10.50
N ASP A 110 7.96 -13.45 -11.50
CA ASP A 110 7.04 -12.70 -12.39
C ASP A 110 5.65 -12.50 -11.77
N PHE A 111 5.57 -12.19 -10.49
CA PHE A 111 4.34 -11.93 -9.76
C PHE A 111 4.51 -10.72 -8.83
N ASP A 112 3.39 -10.08 -8.49
CA ASP A 112 3.35 -8.88 -7.66
C ASP A 112 2.77 -9.13 -6.27
N ALA A 113 2.01 -10.21 -6.09
CA ALA A 113 1.45 -10.63 -4.80
C ALA A 113 1.44 -12.15 -4.68
N VAL A 114 1.60 -12.65 -3.46
CA VAL A 114 1.54 -14.08 -3.16
C VAL A 114 0.45 -14.34 -2.12
N VAL A 115 -0.43 -15.28 -2.42
CA VAL A 115 -1.44 -15.79 -1.49
C VAL A 115 -1.20 -17.28 -1.22
N ALA A 116 -1.54 -17.73 -0.03
CA ALA A 116 -1.31 -19.12 0.34
C ALA A 116 -2.38 -19.66 1.28
N THR A 117 -2.61 -20.98 1.20
CA THR A 117 -3.35 -21.69 2.24
C THR A 117 -2.47 -21.86 3.50
N PRO A 118 -3.08 -21.94 4.69
CA PRO A 118 -2.34 -22.13 5.94
C PRO A 118 -1.42 -23.40 5.90
N ASP A 119 -1.85 -24.44 5.22
CA ASP A 119 -1.11 -25.72 5.10
C ASP A 119 0.24 -25.55 4.38
N MET A 120 0.28 -24.66 3.38
CA MET A 120 1.50 -24.39 2.60
C MET A 120 2.48 -23.46 3.31
N MET A 121 2.05 -22.77 4.35
CA MET A 121 2.86 -21.75 5.05
C MET A 121 4.15 -22.31 5.66
N ALA A 122 4.14 -23.53 6.16
CA ALA A 122 5.34 -24.16 6.72
C ALA A 122 6.42 -24.35 5.64
N ALA A 123 6.03 -24.81 4.45
CA ALA A 123 6.93 -24.99 3.32
C ALA A 123 7.41 -23.65 2.74
N ILE A 124 6.52 -22.67 2.62
CA ILE A 124 6.83 -21.32 2.14
C ILE A 124 7.81 -20.64 3.11
N GLY A 125 7.52 -20.65 4.40
CA GLY A 125 8.35 -20.01 5.43
C GLY A 125 9.77 -20.56 5.46
N SER A 126 9.93 -21.88 5.42
CA SER A 126 11.23 -22.55 5.47
C SER A 126 12.05 -22.35 4.19
N LYS A 127 11.43 -22.48 3.01
CA LYS A 127 12.13 -22.45 1.72
C LYS A 127 12.21 -21.03 1.13
N LEU A 128 11.12 -20.26 1.15
CA LEU A 128 11.01 -18.99 0.46
C LEU A 128 11.19 -17.76 1.38
N GLY A 129 11.22 -17.93 2.70
CA GLY A 129 11.33 -16.81 3.64
C GLY A 129 12.50 -15.88 3.37
N ARG A 130 13.67 -16.42 2.97
CA ARG A 130 14.87 -15.65 2.63
C ARG A 130 14.77 -14.92 1.28
N VAL A 131 13.92 -15.40 0.37
CA VAL A 131 13.75 -14.85 -0.98
C VAL A 131 12.62 -13.82 -1.00
N LEU A 132 11.44 -14.18 -0.47
CA LEU A 132 10.25 -13.35 -0.49
C LEU A 132 10.20 -12.31 0.65
N GLY A 133 10.81 -12.62 1.81
CA GLY A 133 10.81 -11.76 2.99
C GLY A 133 11.38 -10.36 2.74
N PRO A 134 12.63 -10.23 2.23
CA PRO A 134 13.23 -8.92 1.93
C PRO A 134 12.48 -8.13 0.86
N ARG A 135 11.70 -8.80 0.00
CA ARG A 135 10.91 -8.18 -1.06
C ARG A 135 9.50 -7.81 -0.61
N GLY A 136 9.10 -8.14 0.62
CA GLY A 136 7.75 -7.90 1.13
C GLY A 136 6.65 -8.76 0.48
N LEU A 137 7.02 -9.84 -0.21
CA LEU A 137 6.09 -10.73 -0.92
C LEU A 137 5.72 -11.99 -0.12
N LEU A 138 6.25 -12.13 1.09
CA LEU A 138 5.96 -13.31 1.93
C LEU A 138 4.51 -13.25 2.42
N PRO A 139 3.67 -14.27 2.13
CA PRO A 139 2.30 -14.30 2.62
C PRO A 139 2.23 -14.21 4.14
N ASN A 140 1.24 -13.47 4.65
CA ASN A 140 1.08 -13.25 6.08
C ASN A 140 -0.40 -13.18 6.45
N PRO A 141 -0.85 -13.90 7.50
CA PRO A 141 -2.24 -13.84 7.97
C PRO A 141 -2.69 -12.42 8.35
N LYS A 142 -1.79 -11.61 8.96
CA LYS A 142 -2.09 -10.23 9.32
C LYS A 142 -2.25 -9.29 8.13
N ALA A 143 -1.71 -9.67 6.97
CA ALA A 143 -1.88 -8.97 5.70
C ALA A 143 -3.09 -9.50 4.90
N GLY A 144 -3.83 -10.46 5.45
CA GLY A 144 -4.97 -11.07 4.77
C GLY A 144 -4.59 -11.86 3.50
N THR A 145 -3.30 -12.23 3.33
CA THR A 145 -2.80 -13.00 2.17
C THR A 145 -2.68 -14.50 2.46
N VAL A 146 -3.10 -14.93 3.65
CA VAL A 146 -3.16 -16.33 4.07
C VAL A 146 -4.54 -16.60 4.66
N GLY A 147 -5.22 -17.58 4.12
CA GLY A 147 -6.53 -17.99 4.61
C GLY A 147 -7.08 -19.22 3.90
N PRO A 148 -8.17 -19.81 4.40
CA PRO A 148 -8.81 -20.96 3.79
C PRO A 148 -9.55 -20.59 2.48
N ASP A 149 -10.12 -19.37 2.40
CA ASP A 149 -10.80 -18.86 1.20
C ASP A 149 -9.80 -18.14 0.28
N ILE A 150 -9.02 -18.89 -0.45
CA ILE A 150 -8.06 -18.35 -1.42
C ILE A 150 -8.77 -17.56 -2.53
N GLY A 151 -9.93 -18.04 -2.99
CA GLY A 151 -10.68 -17.35 -4.04
C GLY A 151 -11.14 -15.95 -3.63
N GLY A 152 -11.62 -15.79 -2.39
CA GLY A 152 -11.97 -14.47 -1.85
C GLY A 152 -10.76 -13.54 -1.75
N ILE A 153 -9.62 -14.05 -1.28
CA ILE A 153 -8.38 -13.26 -1.16
C ILE A 153 -7.87 -12.81 -2.54
N VAL A 154 -7.87 -13.69 -3.54
CA VAL A 154 -7.46 -13.36 -4.91
C VAL A 154 -8.36 -12.26 -5.49
N ARG A 155 -9.69 -12.40 -5.36
CA ARG A 155 -10.64 -11.37 -5.81
C ARG A 155 -10.41 -10.02 -5.13
N ALA A 156 -10.17 -10.01 -3.82
CA ALA A 156 -9.91 -8.78 -3.06
C ALA A 156 -8.61 -8.08 -3.54
N LEU A 157 -7.53 -8.84 -3.75
CA LEU A 157 -6.28 -8.29 -4.29
C LEU A 157 -6.44 -7.74 -5.72
N LYS A 158 -7.18 -8.46 -6.58
CA LYS A 158 -7.51 -8.00 -7.94
C LYS A 158 -8.42 -6.78 -7.95
N ALA A 159 -9.30 -6.65 -6.97
CA ALA A 159 -10.17 -5.47 -6.77
C ALA A 159 -9.42 -4.24 -6.21
N GLY A 160 -8.13 -4.39 -5.85
CA GLY A 160 -7.33 -3.26 -5.38
C GLY A 160 -7.15 -3.19 -3.86
N GLN A 161 -7.27 -4.32 -3.17
CA GLN A 161 -6.86 -4.38 -1.77
C GLN A 161 -5.35 -4.18 -1.68
N ILE A 162 -4.95 -3.24 -0.82
CA ILE A 162 -3.55 -2.96 -0.50
C ILE A 162 -3.27 -3.26 0.97
N GLU A 163 -2.03 -3.60 1.25
CA GLU A 163 -1.50 -3.66 2.61
C GLU A 163 -0.80 -2.35 2.94
N PHE A 164 -0.98 -1.86 4.17
CA PHE A 164 -0.20 -0.76 4.72
C PHE A 164 0.48 -1.17 6.01
N ARG A 165 1.66 -0.62 6.23
CA ARG A 165 2.47 -0.88 7.42
C ARG A 165 3.24 0.38 7.82
N SER A 166 3.35 0.62 9.15
CA SER A 166 4.23 1.67 9.68
C SER A 166 5.71 1.28 9.48
N ASP A 167 6.51 2.25 9.07
CA ASP A 167 7.96 2.14 9.00
C ASP A 167 8.63 2.36 10.37
N LYS A 168 9.98 2.35 10.39
CA LYS A 168 10.77 2.57 11.60
C LYS A 168 10.68 4.00 12.16
N THR A 169 10.07 4.92 11.42
CA THR A 169 9.88 6.33 11.81
C THR A 169 8.44 6.62 12.23
N GLY A 170 7.55 5.62 12.18
CA GLY A 170 6.13 5.75 12.48
C GLY A 170 5.33 6.40 11.36
N VAL A 171 5.78 6.25 10.11
CA VAL A 171 5.08 6.71 8.92
C VAL A 171 4.48 5.52 8.17
N VAL A 172 3.24 5.65 7.73
CA VAL A 172 2.59 4.74 6.79
C VAL A 172 2.66 5.34 5.40
N HIS A 173 3.14 4.56 4.44
CA HIS A 173 3.22 4.90 3.03
C HIS A 173 2.29 3.97 2.26
N ALA A 174 1.35 4.52 1.48
CA ALA A 174 0.42 3.71 0.70
C ALA A 174 0.02 4.42 -0.60
N PRO A 175 -0.07 3.70 -1.73
CA PRO A 175 -0.58 4.25 -2.98
C PRO A 175 -2.09 4.44 -2.88
N ILE A 176 -2.59 5.55 -3.44
CA ILE A 176 -4.02 5.83 -3.53
C ILE A 176 -4.54 5.82 -4.98
N GLY A 177 -3.66 5.71 -5.96
CA GLY A 177 -4.04 5.62 -7.37
C GLY A 177 -2.96 6.13 -8.31
N LYS A 178 -3.35 6.38 -9.55
CA LYS A 178 -2.51 6.93 -10.61
C LYS A 178 -2.87 8.40 -10.89
N ALA A 179 -1.94 9.16 -11.45
CA ALA A 179 -2.20 10.52 -11.89
C ALA A 179 -3.30 10.61 -12.97
N SER A 180 -3.50 9.53 -13.74
CA SER A 180 -4.59 9.38 -14.71
C SER A 180 -5.98 9.26 -14.09
N PHE A 181 -6.10 8.92 -12.80
CA PHE A 181 -7.40 8.80 -12.12
C PHE A 181 -8.14 10.13 -12.05
N GLY A 182 -9.48 10.07 -12.01
CA GLY A 182 -10.31 11.22 -11.68
C GLY A 182 -10.00 11.77 -10.27
N GLN A 183 -10.25 13.05 -10.05
CA GLN A 183 -10.03 13.67 -8.75
C GLN A 183 -10.89 12.99 -7.66
N GLU A 184 -12.18 12.78 -7.93
CA GLU A 184 -13.13 12.11 -7.03
C GLU A 184 -12.66 10.72 -6.63
N GLN A 185 -12.13 9.93 -7.60
CA GLN A 185 -11.61 8.59 -7.34
C GLN A 185 -10.42 8.59 -6.37
N LEU A 186 -9.53 9.58 -6.50
CA LEU A 186 -8.39 9.73 -5.58
C LEU A 186 -8.85 10.18 -4.18
N GLU A 187 -9.86 11.04 -4.10
CA GLU A 187 -10.43 11.49 -2.83
C GLU A 187 -11.12 10.36 -2.08
N GLU A 188 -11.92 9.55 -2.78
CA GLU A 188 -12.59 8.37 -2.21
C GLU A 188 -11.56 7.32 -1.74
N ASN A 189 -10.54 7.04 -2.54
CA ASN A 189 -9.46 6.15 -2.15
C ASN A 189 -8.68 6.68 -0.94
N LEU A 190 -8.41 8.00 -0.90
CA LEU A 190 -7.76 8.64 0.24
C LEU A 190 -8.60 8.55 1.51
N ALA A 191 -9.91 8.77 1.41
CA ALA A 191 -10.85 8.68 2.52
C ALA A 191 -10.93 7.24 3.07
N ALA A 192 -11.02 6.24 2.18
CA ALA A 192 -11.00 4.83 2.56
C ALA A 192 -9.70 4.44 3.28
N LEU A 193 -8.56 4.84 2.73
CA LEU A 193 -7.25 4.57 3.33
C LEU A 193 -7.11 5.25 4.69
N ARG A 194 -7.54 6.52 4.82
CA ARG A 194 -7.51 7.25 6.09
C ARG A 194 -8.34 6.55 7.15
N SER A 195 -9.57 6.17 6.82
CA SER A 195 -10.47 5.45 7.75
C SER A 195 -9.86 4.12 8.21
N ALA A 196 -9.22 3.37 7.30
CA ALA A 196 -8.54 2.13 7.64
C ALA A 196 -7.33 2.35 8.55
N VAL A 197 -6.53 3.40 8.32
CA VAL A 197 -5.40 3.76 9.18
C VAL A 197 -5.89 4.21 10.56
N GLU A 198 -6.98 4.98 10.65
CA GLU A 198 -7.60 5.40 11.92
C GLU A 198 -8.13 4.20 12.71
N ALA A 199 -8.80 3.25 12.03
CA ALA A 199 -9.31 2.02 12.64
C ALA A 199 -8.18 1.09 13.16
N ALA A 200 -7.00 1.14 12.54
CA ALA A 200 -5.83 0.36 12.94
C ALA A 200 -5.05 0.98 14.12
N LYS A 201 -5.59 2.01 14.79
CA LYS A 201 -4.95 2.65 15.95
C LYS A 201 -4.75 1.63 17.07
N PRO A 202 -3.51 1.43 17.57
CA PRO A 202 -3.27 0.59 18.75
C PRO A 202 -3.83 1.23 20.02
N ASP A 203 -4.40 0.43 20.93
CA ASP A 203 -4.90 0.90 22.22
C ASP A 203 -3.82 1.54 23.09
N THR A 204 -2.57 1.12 22.90
CA THR A 204 -1.41 1.64 23.61
C THR A 204 -0.91 2.99 23.09
N ALA A 205 -1.41 3.45 21.93
CA ALA A 205 -1.04 4.75 21.35
C ALA A 205 -1.78 5.88 22.06
N LYS A 206 -1.05 6.70 22.82
CA LYS A 206 -1.58 7.85 23.58
C LYS A 206 -1.43 9.14 22.77
N GLY A 207 -2.36 10.07 23.00
CA GLY A 207 -2.35 11.39 22.36
C GLY A 207 -2.83 11.40 20.92
N THR A 208 -2.37 12.41 20.14
CA THR A 208 -2.78 12.59 18.75
C THR A 208 -2.19 11.48 17.87
N TYR A 209 -3.05 10.63 17.29
CA TYR A 209 -2.64 9.48 16.49
C TYR A 209 -2.21 9.87 15.08
N LEU A 210 -3.07 10.56 14.32
CA LEU A 210 -2.69 11.13 13.03
C LEU A 210 -2.05 12.51 13.25
N ARG A 211 -0.76 12.65 12.99
CA ARG A 211 -0.03 13.91 13.17
C ARG A 211 0.00 14.75 11.90
N THR A 212 0.40 14.13 10.79
CA THR A 212 0.45 14.82 9.49
C THR A 212 0.11 13.87 8.36
N LEU A 213 -0.47 14.42 7.31
CA LEU A 213 -0.75 13.75 6.06
C LEU A 213 -0.09 14.52 4.92
N PHE A 214 0.60 13.81 4.05
CA PHE A 214 1.16 14.34 2.82
C PHE A 214 0.71 13.50 1.64
N LEU A 215 0.44 14.15 0.52
CA LEU A 215 0.28 13.51 -0.78
C LEU A 215 1.49 13.81 -1.66
N THR A 216 1.92 12.83 -2.44
CA THR A 216 3.01 12.99 -3.41
C THR A 216 2.71 12.23 -4.68
N SER A 217 3.19 12.73 -5.81
CA SER A 217 3.37 11.90 -7.00
C SER A 217 4.80 11.31 -7.00
N THR A 218 5.01 10.24 -7.76
CA THR A 218 6.29 9.49 -7.79
C THR A 218 7.52 10.39 -7.94
N MET A 219 7.43 11.42 -8.76
CA MET A 219 8.55 12.32 -9.07
C MET A 219 8.27 13.79 -8.71
N GLY A 220 7.16 14.05 -7.99
CA GLY A 220 6.74 15.38 -7.58
C GLY A 220 7.14 15.78 -6.15
N PRO A 221 6.89 17.02 -5.76
CA PRO A 221 7.00 17.47 -4.38
C PRO A 221 5.82 16.96 -3.54
N SER A 222 6.01 16.94 -2.21
CA SER A 222 4.95 16.60 -1.27
C SER A 222 4.04 17.81 -1.00
N VAL A 223 2.74 17.56 -0.93
CA VAL A 223 1.69 18.53 -0.58
C VAL A 223 1.13 18.14 0.79
N ARG A 224 1.11 19.08 1.73
CA ARG A 224 0.62 18.85 3.09
C ARG A 224 -0.90 19.00 3.13
N VAL A 225 -1.58 17.97 3.63
CA VAL A 225 -3.05 17.89 3.64
C VAL A 225 -3.60 18.13 5.04
N ALA A 226 -4.70 18.89 5.11
CA ALA A 226 -5.44 19.10 6.33
C ALA A 226 -6.13 17.79 6.78
N LEU A 227 -5.95 17.40 8.02
CA LEU A 227 -6.51 16.15 8.57
C LEU A 227 -8.00 16.26 8.94
N GLY A 228 -8.64 17.44 8.73
CA GLY A 228 -10.06 17.63 9.05
C GLY A 228 -10.32 17.32 10.54
N GLY A 229 -10.09 18.30 11.40
CA GLY A 229 -10.31 18.34 12.83
C GLY A 229 -9.91 19.74 13.31
N PRO A 230 -10.24 20.19 14.52
CA PRO A 230 -9.83 21.51 14.97
C PRO A 230 -8.31 21.62 14.82
N VAL A 231 -7.85 22.63 14.09
CA VAL A 231 -6.44 22.99 13.97
C VAL A 231 -6.00 23.43 15.35
N THR A 232 -5.38 22.53 16.10
CA THR A 232 -4.61 22.94 17.28
C THR A 232 -3.29 23.45 16.71
N GLU A 233 -3.20 24.75 16.54
CA GLU A 233 -1.93 25.45 16.33
C GLU A 233 -1.00 25.06 17.49
N ALA A 234 0.19 24.58 17.17
CA ALA A 234 1.27 24.33 18.11
C ALA A 234 2.39 25.33 17.85
#